data_c28ee9474ec2202729a0feacf436aa01
#
_entry.id   c28ee9474ec2202729a0feacf436aa01
#
_cell.length_a   1.000
_cell.length_b   1.000
_cell.length_c   1.000
_cell.angle_alpha   90.00
_cell.angle_beta   90.00
_cell.angle_gamma   90.00
#
_symmetry.space_group_name_H-M   'P 1'
#
loop_
_entity.id
_entity.type
_entity.pdbx_description
1 polymer ?
#
loop_
_entity_poly.entity_id
_entity_poly.type
_entity_poly.pdbx_seq_one_letter_code
_entity_poly.pdbx_strand_id
1 'polypeptide(L)'
;PNAALYTYDFNTDSAVSKFGLGSSLGLELTYALTGTPTPPLPSLPQPEEPVEDVTPEPVVYGYNALDIDFSALADAASDSTLASLHRYVASRTPSRQNEYTGMFQGKNLILLTAEAFSPWFISEELTPTLYRLTHEGFVCTNYYQPGWGQSTTGGEFAVLTGLLPTWIDNNVSFWASRNDYMPLALGNQFRALGYQTPAWHDNTYNYYNRDATHPNLGYDYQGIGNGLTLPSSSGSGWPYSDLEMLEATMDSYVDTYLATGQPFHAYYMTVSGHGGYGWGHAMAAKNRAAAQAAYPDASTPVQAYVAANLELEAALTYMLEKLEAKGIADDTVICLSADHYPYVLAEADVDYYVELTGRQDTELDTSRYRNALILWCGSMEEPVTVDIPCSAVDILPTLSNLFGLPYDSRLLSGRDILDDSYNAASASGSIPLVILPTAVGNSWATAAGVYEARSRTFTPAPGVTVAEDYVDSINALIPTKYTYAKLMIQCDYYRTVLGGDD
;
A
#
# COMPACT_ATOMS: atom_id res chain seq x y z
N PRO A 1 7.75 27.18 0.55
CA PRO A 1 7.73 25.75 0.86
C PRO A 1 6.61 25.38 1.85
N ASN A 2 6.19 26.30 2.73
CA ASN A 2 5.15 26.02 3.73
C ASN A 2 3.76 26.56 3.36
N ALA A 3 3.58 27.13 2.16
CA ALA A 3 2.31 27.71 1.74
C ALA A 3 1.21 26.65 1.60
N ALA A 4 1.52 25.46 1.07
CA ALA A 4 0.57 24.36 0.93
C ALA A 4 0.03 23.92 2.29
N LEU A 5 0.93 23.67 3.28
CA LEU A 5 0.54 23.30 4.63
C LEU A 5 -0.32 24.37 5.31
N TYR A 6 -0.09 25.64 4.98
CA TYR A 6 -0.87 26.74 5.53
C TYR A 6 -2.26 26.90 4.86
N THR A 7 -2.40 26.51 3.61
CA THR A 7 -3.59 26.81 2.80
C THR A 7 -4.44 25.58 2.46
N TYR A 8 -3.80 24.45 2.06
CA TYR A 8 -4.51 23.34 1.45
C TYR A 8 -4.34 22.00 2.18
N ASP A 9 -3.16 21.77 2.74
CA ASP A 9 -2.80 20.51 3.44
C ASP A 9 -2.74 20.72 4.95
N PHE A 10 -3.67 21.49 5.50
CA PHE A 10 -3.65 21.83 6.91
C PHE A 10 -3.75 20.57 7.77
N ASN A 11 -2.68 20.33 8.54
CA ASN A 11 -2.60 19.32 9.58
C ASN A 11 -2.09 19.99 10.85
N THR A 12 -2.86 19.87 11.94
CA THR A 12 -2.59 20.58 13.20
C THR A 12 -1.19 20.31 13.74
N ASP A 13 -0.73 19.06 13.78
CA ASP A 13 0.57 18.71 14.35
C ASP A 13 1.74 19.28 13.53
N SER A 14 1.67 19.15 12.21
CA SER A 14 2.66 19.72 11.29
C SER A 14 2.64 21.24 11.28
N ALA A 15 1.45 21.84 11.41
CA ALA A 15 1.29 23.28 11.46
C ALA A 15 1.84 23.85 12.78
N VAL A 16 1.58 23.22 13.91
CA VAL A 16 2.14 23.61 15.22
C VAL A 16 3.67 23.54 15.19
N SER A 17 4.23 22.50 14.63
CA SER A 17 5.68 22.31 14.48
C SER A 17 6.36 23.41 13.65
N LYS A 18 5.68 23.90 12.59
CA LYS A 18 6.27 24.87 11.64
C LYS A 18 5.90 26.33 11.87
N PHE A 19 4.73 26.59 12.41
CA PHE A 19 4.18 27.95 12.57
C PHE A 19 3.94 28.36 14.03
N GLY A 20 4.07 27.42 14.97
CA GLY A 20 3.80 27.63 16.38
C GLY A 20 2.31 27.50 16.72
N LEU A 21 2.04 27.26 18.02
CA LEU A 21 0.71 26.93 18.53
C LEU A 21 -0.35 28.01 18.24
N GLY A 22 0.00 29.29 18.40
CA GLY A 22 -0.94 30.40 18.25
C GLY A 22 -1.44 30.56 16.81
N SER A 23 -0.53 30.47 15.82
CA SER A 23 -0.88 30.55 14.41
C SER A 23 -1.68 29.35 13.94
N SER A 24 -1.35 28.17 14.44
CA SER A 24 -2.02 26.92 14.05
C SER A 24 -3.43 26.85 14.61
N LEU A 25 -3.66 27.26 15.86
CA LEU A 25 -5.01 27.35 16.44
C LEU A 25 -5.91 28.38 15.72
N GLY A 26 -5.32 29.50 15.27
CA GLY A 26 -6.05 30.49 14.48
C GLY A 26 -6.53 29.91 13.13
N LEU A 27 -5.67 29.16 12.43
CA LEU A 27 -6.02 28.48 11.18
C LEU A 27 -7.03 27.37 11.39
N GLU A 28 -6.84 26.56 12.42
CA GLU A 28 -7.76 25.47 12.76
C GLU A 28 -9.18 26.01 13.00
N LEU A 29 -9.32 27.10 13.79
CA LEU A 29 -10.60 27.74 14.00
C LEU A 29 -11.18 28.35 12.71
N THR A 30 -10.36 28.97 11.89
CA THR A 30 -10.79 29.52 10.60
C THR A 30 -11.32 28.43 9.69
N TYR A 31 -10.58 27.31 9.53
CA TYR A 31 -10.98 26.23 8.66
C TYR A 31 -12.14 25.40 9.21
N ALA A 32 -12.31 25.32 10.52
CA ALA A 32 -13.50 24.74 11.13
C ALA A 32 -14.78 25.54 10.82
N LEU A 33 -14.66 26.87 10.60
CA LEU A 33 -15.79 27.75 10.32
C LEU A 33 -16.05 27.93 8.81
N THR A 34 -15.01 27.89 7.97
CA THR A 34 -15.09 28.26 6.55
C THR A 34 -14.80 27.08 5.59
N GLY A 35 -14.37 25.94 6.11
CA GLY A 35 -13.82 24.83 5.34
C GLY A 35 -12.38 25.12 4.88
N THR A 36 -11.60 24.07 4.64
CA THR A 36 -10.25 24.19 4.08
C THR A 36 -10.35 24.54 2.58
N PRO A 37 -9.64 25.57 2.08
CA PRO A 37 -9.64 25.90 0.65
C PRO A 37 -9.15 24.72 -0.20
N THR A 38 -9.83 24.45 -1.30
CA THR A 38 -9.42 23.43 -2.27
C THR A 38 -8.47 24.02 -3.29
N PRO A 39 -7.26 23.47 -3.49
CA PRO A 39 -6.34 23.98 -4.48
C PRO A 39 -6.81 23.65 -5.91
N PRO A 40 -6.50 24.48 -6.90
CA PRO A 40 -6.66 24.12 -8.31
C PRO A 40 -5.70 22.99 -8.66
N LEU A 41 -6.19 21.95 -9.35
CA LEU A 41 -5.34 20.90 -9.90
C LEU A 41 -4.60 21.42 -11.14
N PRO A 42 -3.26 21.29 -11.21
CA PRO A 42 -2.51 21.67 -12.40
C PRO A 42 -2.75 20.69 -13.55
N SER A 43 -2.72 21.18 -14.78
CA SER A 43 -2.70 20.34 -15.97
C SER A 43 -1.34 19.69 -16.11
N LEU A 44 -1.31 18.39 -16.38
CA LEU A 44 -0.07 17.68 -16.73
C LEU A 44 0.31 17.98 -18.19
N PRO A 45 1.61 18.09 -18.54
CA PRO A 45 2.04 18.18 -19.93
C PRO A 45 1.65 16.91 -20.70
N GLN A 46 1.22 17.05 -21.95
CA GLN A 46 0.92 15.90 -22.81
C GLN A 46 2.20 15.24 -23.30
N PRO A 47 2.23 13.91 -23.45
CA PRO A 47 3.37 13.18 -24.00
C PRO A 47 3.59 13.53 -25.48
N GLU A 48 4.85 13.67 -25.91
CA GLU A 48 5.20 13.73 -27.34
C GLU A 48 5.17 12.31 -27.94
N GLU A 49 4.66 12.15 -29.16
CA GLU A 49 4.58 10.87 -29.86
C GLU A 49 5.98 10.28 -30.13
N PRO A 50 6.19 8.95 -29.97
CA PRO A 50 7.48 8.32 -30.19
C PRO A 50 7.85 8.22 -31.67
N VAL A 51 9.14 8.36 -31.99
CA VAL A 51 9.72 8.14 -33.33
C VAL A 51 9.97 6.65 -33.54
N GLU A 52 9.48 6.12 -34.67
CA GLU A 52 9.58 4.68 -35.03
C GLU A 52 11.03 4.23 -35.32
N ASP A 53 11.44 3.12 -34.67
CA ASP A 53 12.60 2.33 -35.06
C ASP A 53 12.14 0.89 -35.43
N VAL A 54 12.57 0.38 -36.60
CA VAL A 54 11.99 -0.82 -37.24
C VAL A 54 12.70 -2.09 -36.76
N THR A 55 12.13 -2.71 -35.76
CA THR A 55 12.40 -4.11 -35.33
C THR A 55 11.07 -4.90 -35.30
N PRO A 56 11.07 -6.26 -35.23
CA PRO A 56 9.86 -7.07 -35.47
C PRO A 56 8.65 -6.49 -34.72
N GLU A 57 7.51 -6.44 -35.41
CA GLU A 57 6.30 -5.75 -34.92
C GLU A 57 6.09 -6.02 -33.42
N PRO A 58 6.30 -5.03 -32.55
CA PRO A 58 6.10 -5.23 -31.12
C PRO A 58 4.63 -5.54 -30.87
N VAL A 59 4.36 -6.48 -29.99
CA VAL A 59 3.00 -6.72 -29.50
C VAL A 59 2.46 -5.39 -28.96
N VAL A 60 1.46 -4.83 -29.61
CA VAL A 60 0.83 -3.59 -29.19
C VAL A 60 -0.17 -3.90 -28.11
N TYR A 61 0.21 -3.73 -26.87
CA TYR A 61 -0.67 -3.84 -25.72
C TYR A 61 -1.64 -2.64 -25.65
N GLY A 62 -2.86 -2.88 -25.18
CA GLY A 62 -3.85 -1.86 -24.88
C GLY A 62 -3.48 -1.04 -23.62
N TYR A 63 -4.45 -0.27 -23.15
CA TYR A 63 -4.33 0.48 -21.91
C TYR A 63 -5.31 -0.04 -20.85
N ASN A 64 -4.94 0.08 -19.60
CA ASN A 64 -5.82 -0.14 -18.47
C ASN A 64 -6.67 1.12 -18.26
N ALA A 65 -7.66 1.29 -19.13
CA ALA A 65 -8.56 2.43 -19.18
C ALA A 65 -9.97 1.99 -19.55
N LEU A 66 -10.95 2.66 -18.99
CA LEU A 66 -12.36 2.53 -19.36
C LEU A 66 -12.73 3.56 -20.43
N ASP A 67 -13.80 3.30 -21.17
CA ASP A 67 -14.32 4.23 -22.19
C ASP A 67 -15.10 5.38 -21.54
N ILE A 68 -14.36 6.30 -20.88
CA ILE A 68 -14.90 7.48 -20.21
C ILE A 68 -14.27 8.73 -20.78
N ASP A 69 -15.11 9.62 -21.34
CA ASP A 69 -14.67 10.93 -21.82
C ASP A 69 -14.63 11.94 -20.67
N PHE A 70 -13.52 11.96 -19.93
CA PHE A 70 -13.31 12.92 -18.84
C PHE A 70 -13.29 14.38 -19.31
N SER A 71 -12.95 14.66 -20.57
CA SER A 71 -12.97 16.01 -21.10
C SER A 71 -14.40 16.50 -21.28
N ALA A 72 -15.27 15.67 -21.85
CA ALA A 72 -16.69 15.98 -21.94
C ALA A 72 -17.36 16.15 -20.57
N LEU A 73 -16.98 15.30 -19.58
CA LEU A 73 -17.44 15.44 -18.20
C LEU A 73 -16.98 16.77 -17.58
N ALA A 74 -15.75 17.20 -17.85
CA ALA A 74 -15.22 18.47 -17.36
C ALA A 74 -15.99 19.68 -17.93
N ASP A 75 -16.35 19.63 -19.21
CA ASP A 75 -17.07 20.71 -19.88
C ASP A 75 -18.55 20.76 -19.44
N ALA A 76 -19.13 19.62 -19.07
CA ALA A 76 -20.51 19.53 -18.59
C ALA A 76 -20.66 19.84 -17.09
N ALA A 77 -19.60 19.78 -16.31
CA ALA A 77 -19.65 19.94 -14.86
C ALA A 77 -19.99 21.38 -14.46
N SER A 78 -21.04 21.56 -13.67
CA SER A 78 -21.40 22.86 -13.08
C SER A 78 -20.59 23.21 -11.83
N ASP A 79 -20.09 22.20 -11.11
CA ASP A 79 -19.18 22.36 -9.98
C ASP A 79 -17.74 22.52 -10.44
N SER A 80 -17.07 23.59 -10.00
CA SER A 80 -15.71 23.90 -10.43
C SER A 80 -14.65 22.93 -9.92
N THR A 81 -14.89 22.29 -8.77
CA THR A 81 -14.01 21.27 -8.20
C THR A 81 -14.09 19.99 -9.01
N LEU A 82 -15.29 19.54 -9.34
CA LEU A 82 -15.51 18.39 -10.22
C LEU A 82 -14.93 18.65 -11.62
N ALA A 83 -15.19 19.82 -12.20
CA ALA A 83 -14.60 20.20 -13.50
C ALA A 83 -13.06 20.12 -13.47
N SER A 84 -12.43 20.60 -12.39
CA SER A 84 -10.98 20.55 -12.22
C SER A 84 -10.48 19.11 -12.06
N LEU A 85 -11.20 18.28 -11.31
CA LEU A 85 -10.87 16.88 -11.09
C LEU A 85 -10.99 16.07 -12.41
N HIS A 86 -12.05 16.28 -13.19
CA HIS A 86 -12.21 15.67 -14.51
C HIS A 86 -11.05 16.06 -15.45
N ARG A 87 -10.67 17.34 -15.51
CA ARG A 87 -9.52 17.80 -16.34
C ARG A 87 -8.22 17.16 -15.90
N TYR A 88 -7.99 17.04 -14.59
CA TYR A 88 -6.80 16.38 -14.07
C TYR A 88 -6.76 14.92 -14.48
N VAL A 89 -7.86 14.16 -14.32
CA VAL A 89 -7.95 12.76 -14.74
C VAL A 89 -7.77 12.63 -16.26
N ALA A 90 -8.39 13.51 -17.06
CA ALA A 90 -8.21 13.55 -18.52
C ALA A 90 -6.75 13.75 -18.94
N SER A 91 -5.97 14.50 -18.16
CA SER A 91 -4.55 14.78 -18.47
C SER A 91 -3.60 13.63 -18.08
N ARG A 92 -4.08 12.61 -17.36
CA ARG A 92 -3.26 11.47 -16.96
C ARG A 92 -3.17 10.45 -18.09
N THR A 93 -1.97 9.91 -18.31
CA THR A 93 -1.78 8.78 -19.21
C THR A 93 -2.15 7.49 -18.45
N PRO A 94 -3.04 6.65 -18.99
CA PRO A 94 -3.34 5.36 -18.37
C PRO A 94 -2.13 4.42 -18.49
N SER A 95 -2.01 3.48 -17.53
CA SER A 95 -1.00 2.43 -17.59
C SER A 95 -1.24 1.51 -18.79
N ARG A 96 -0.16 1.02 -19.38
CA ARG A 96 -0.24 0.03 -20.46
C ARG A 96 -0.53 -1.35 -19.90
N GLN A 97 -1.29 -2.11 -20.65
CA GLN A 97 -1.28 -3.56 -20.52
C GLN A 97 0.09 -4.10 -20.94
N ASN A 98 0.46 -5.27 -20.45
CA ASN A 98 1.77 -5.86 -20.68
C ASN A 98 1.64 -7.40 -20.83
N GLU A 99 2.76 -8.09 -20.95
CA GLU A 99 2.78 -9.55 -21.12
C GLU A 99 2.16 -10.33 -19.94
N TYR A 100 2.08 -9.70 -18.77
CA TYR A 100 1.48 -10.30 -17.56
C TYR A 100 -0.01 -9.99 -17.40
N THR A 101 -0.61 -9.18 -18.28
CA THR A 101 -2.03 -8.81 -18.19
C THR A 101 -2.92 -10.07 -18.25
N GLY A 102 -3.68 -10.30 -17.18
CA GLY A 102 -4.56 -11.47 -17.07
C GLY A 102 -3.84 -12.78 -16.71
N MET A 103 -2.54 -12.76 -16.40
CA MET A 103 -1.76 -13.96 -16.04
C MET A 103 -2.41 -14.78 -14.92
N PHE A 104 -3.09 -14.11 -13.99
CA PHE A 104 -3.78 -14.73 -12.86
C PHE A 104 -5.30 -14.72 -12.99
N GLN A 105 -5.84 -14.48 -14.18
CA GLN A 105 -7.29 -14.47 -14.39
C GLN A 105 -7.92 -15.79 -13.95
N GLY A 106 -8.95 -15.69 -13.09
CA GLY A 106 -9.67 -16.84 -12.56
C GLY A 106 -9.00 -17.55 -11.37
N LYS A 107 -7.77 -17.20 -11.00
CA LYS A 107 -7.08 -17.76 -9.82
C LYS A 107 -7.64 -17.16 -8.53
N ASN A 108 -7.38 -17.82 -7.42
CA ASN A 108 -7.64 -17.32 -6.08
C ASN A 108 -6.61 -16.25 -5.68
N LEU A 109 -6.98 -15.37 -4.73
CA LEU A 109 -6.06 -14.40 -4.13
C LEU A 109 -6.15 -14.44 -2.61
N ILE A 110 -5.01 -14.60 -1.94
CA ILE A 110 -4.85 -14.29 -0.52
C ILE A 110 -4.00 -13.04 -0.42
N LEU A 111 -4.58 -11.96 0.12
CA LEU A 111 -3.91 -10.69 0.33
C LEU A 111 -3.72 -10.46 1.82
N LEU A 112 -2.48 -10.21 2.25
CA LEU A 112 -2.15 -9.91 3.63
C LEU A 112 -1.55 -8.51 3.74
N THR A 113 -2.03 -7.74 4.73
CA THR A 113 -1.34 -6.55 5.21
C THR A 113 -0.71 -6.90 6.55
N ALA A 114 0.63 -6.96 6.60
CA ALA A 114 1.37 -7.45 7.75
C ALA A 114 1.80 -6.30 8.66
N GLU A 115 1.40 -6.35 9.93
CA GLU A 115 1.69 -5.33 10.94
C GLU A 115 3.20 -5.15 11.14
N ALA A 116 3.69 -3.94 10.90
CA ALA A 116 5.07 -3.51 11.09
C ALA A 116 6.14 -4.43 10.47
N PHE A 117 5.81 -5.12 9.39
CA PHE A 117 6.71 -6.04 8.72
C PHE A 117 7.89 -5.31 8.05
N SER A 118 9.06 -5.92 8.09
CA SER A 118 10.23 -5.50 7.31
C SER A 118 11.07 -6.72 6.89
N PRO A 119 11.84 -6.64 5.80
CA PRO A 119 12.60 -7.78 5.29
C PRO A 119 13.91 -8.05 6.04
N TRP A 120 14.31 -7.22 7.00
CA TRP A 120 15.66 -7.23 7.55
C TRP A 120 15.99 -8.41 8.46
N PHE A 121 15.00 -9.22 8.85
CA PHE A 121 15.19 -10.46 9.62
C PHE A 121 15.03 -11.71 8.76
N ILE A 122 14.68 -11.57 7.47
CA ILE A 122 14.45 -12.71 6.58
C ILE A 122 15.77 -13.42 6.27
N SER A 123 15.79 -14.73 6.50
CA SER A 123 16.90 -15.60 6.11
C SER A 123 16.41 -17.01 5.82
N GLU A 124 17.16 -17.76 5.03
CA GLU A 124 16.83 -19.12 4.65
C GLU A 124 16.73 -20.06 5.88
N GLU A 125 17.55 -19.82 6.92
CA GLU A 125 17.58 -20.65 8.12
C GLU A 125 16.48 -20.29 9.12
N LEU A 126 16.18 -19.00 9.29
CA LEU A 126 15.27 -18.55 10.34
C LEU A 126 13.81 -18.45 9.87
N THR A 127 13.63 -18.02 8.62
CA THR A 127 12.31 -17.71 8.05
C THR A 127 12.21 -18.28 6.63
N PRO A 128 12.29 -19.63 6.47
CA PRO A 128 12.39 -20.28 5.16
C PRO A 128 11.19 -19.98 4.25
N THR A 129 9.99 -19.83 4.80
CA THR A 129 8.80 -19.52 4.00
C THR A 129 8.82 -18.07 3.50
N LEU A 130 9.09 -17.10 4.36
CA LEU A 130 9.29 -15.71 3.96
C LEU A 130 10.45 -15.57 2.96
N TYR A 131 11.55 -16.30 3.20
CA TYR A 131 12.68 -16.32 2.28
C TYR A 131 12.24 -16.82 0.89
N ARG A 132 11.58 -17.97 0.83
CA ARG A 132 11.05 -18.52 -0.42
C ARG A 132 10.12 -17.52 -1.12
N LEU A 133 9.10 -17.01 -0.43
CA LEU A 133 8.09 -16.13 -1.02
C LEU A 133 8.65 -14.76 -1.47
N THR A 134 9.76 -14.31 -0.91
CA THR A 134 10.43 -13.07 -1.32
C THR A 134 11.47 -13.25 -2.43
N HIS A 135 11.86 -14.48 -2.74
CA HIS A 135 12.85 -14.81 -3.78
C HIS A 135 12.24 -15.55 -4.97
N GLU A 136 11.03 -16.05 -4.85
CA GLU A 136 10.23 -16.61 -5.93
C GLU A 136 9.10 -15.63 -6.31
N GLY A 137 8.45 -15.82 -7.47
CA GLY A 137 7.39 -14.94 -7.91
C GLY A 137 7.90 -13.61 -8.47
N PHE A 138 7.20 -12.50 -8.20
CA PHE A 138 7.64 -11.15 -8.58
C PHE A 138 8.54 -10.57 -7.49
N VAL A 139 9.81 -10.38 -7.78
CA VAL A 139 10.83 -9.90 -6.84
C VAL A 139 11.04 -8.40 -7.02
N CYS A 140 10.44 -7.60 -6.15
CA CYS A 140 10.53 -6.14 -6.19
C CYS A 140 11.78 -5.64 -5.46
N THR A 141 12.79 -5.18 -6.19
CA THR A 141 14.06 -4.73 -5.61
C THR A 141 13.99 -3.31 -5.03
N ASN A 142 12.96 -2.53 -5.40
CA ASN A 142 12.76 -1.14 -5.02
C ASN A 142 11.38 -0.87 -4.39
N TYR A 143 10.88 -1.82 -3.59
CA TYR A 143 9.64 -1.61 -2.85
C TYR A 143 9.88 -0.83 -1.56
N TYR A 144 8.99 0.13 -1.28
CA TYR A 144 9.01 0.98 -0.09
C TYR A 144 7.68 0.95 0.63
N GLN A 145 7.74 0.92 1.96
CA GLN A 145 6.57 1.00 2.83
C GLN A 145 6.64 2.23 3.73
N PRO A 146 6.00 3.33 3.37
CA PRO A 146 5.94 4.52 4.22
C PRO A 146 4.94 4.36 5.37
N GLY A 147 5.03 5.26 6.35
CA GLY A 147 4.13 5.28 7.51
C GLY A 147 2.85 6.12 7.32
N TRP A 148 2.65 6.81 6.20
CA TRP A 148 1.49 7.61 5.79
C TRP A 148 0.93 8.62 6.83
N GLY A 149 1.40 8.64 8.08
CA GLY A 149 0.86 9.47 9.16
C GLY A 149 -0.53 9.08 9.67
N GLN A 150 -1.01 7.88 9.31
CA GLN A 150 -2.32 7.34 9.69
C GLN A 150 -2.22 5.95 10.33
N SER A 151 -1.00 5.55 10.76
CA SER A 151 -0.73 4.23 11.34
C SER A 151 -1.21 3.09 10.40
N THR A 152 -1.54 1.95 10.96
CA THR A 152 -2.06 0.76 10.27
C THR A 152 -3.15 1.07 9.25
N THR A 153 -4.12 1.95 9.60
CA THR A 153 -5.25 2.24 8.69
C THR A 153 -4.82 2.90 7.39
N GLY A 154 -3.72 3.65 7.40
CA GLY A 154 -3.17 4.25 6.19
C GLY A 154 -2.61 3.21 5.23
N GLY A 155 -1.87 2.22 5.77
CA GLY A 155 -1.35 1.11 4.99
C GLY A 155 -2.44 0.25 4.39
N GLU A 156 -3.43 -0.17 5.20
CA GLU A 156 -4.59 -0.92 4.71
C GLU A 156 -5.34 -0.17 3.59
N PHE A 157 -5.60 1.14 3.81
CA PHE A 157 -6.27 1.96 2.83
C PHE A 157 -5.51 2.01 1.50
N ALA A 158 -4.18 2.22 1.54
CA ALA A 158 -3.35 2.26 0.35
C ALA A 158 -3.41 0.95 -0.45
N VAL A 159 -3.28 -0.21 0.24
CA VAL A 159 -3.30 -1.54 -0.36
C VAL A 159 -4.66 -1.85 -0.99
N LEU A 160 -5.76 -1.60 -0.26
CA LEU A 160 -7.10 -2.02 -0.66
C LEU A 160 -7.77 -1.09 -1.67
N THR A 161 -7.31 0.17 -1.78
CA THR A 161 -7.95 1.19 -2.65
C THR A 161 -7.05 1.74 -3.74
N GLY A 162 -5.73 1.56 -3.66
CA GLY A 162 -4.78 2.17 -4.59
C GLY A 162 -4.73 3.71 -4.54
N LEU A 163 -5.28 4.31 -3.48
CA LEU A 163 -5.27 5.74 -3.25
C LEU A 163 -4.25 6.13 -2.17
N LEU A 164 -3.63 7.31 -2.31
CA LEU A 164 -2.75 7.86 -1.28
C LEU A 164 -3.55 8.18 -0.01
N PRO A 165 -3.15 7.65 1.16
CA PRO A 165 -3.74 8.04 2.43
C PRO A 165 -3.54 9.53 2.70
N THR A 166 -4.62 10.22 3.05
CA THR A 166 -4.61 11.65 3.36
C THR A 166 -5.64 11.97 4.44
N TRP A 167 -5.55 13.14 5.04
CA TRP A 167 -6.53 13.61 6.02
C TRP A 167 -7.68 14.34 5.32
N ILE A 168 -8.91 13.96 5.63
CA ILE A 168 -10.14 14.53 5.07
C ILE A 168 -11.00 15.01 6.23
N ASP A 169 -11.10 16.32 6.40
CA ASP A 169 -11.87 16.96 7.47
C ASP A 169 -11.55 16.35 8.86
N ASN A 170 -10.26 16.23 9.17
CA ASN A 170 -9.70 15.60 10.38
C ASN A 170 -9.99 14.09 10.54
N ASN A 171 -10.48 13.42 9.49
CA ASN A 171 -10.65 11.98 9.47
C ASN A 171 -9.54 11.32 8.63
N VAL A 172 -9.14 10.12 9.03
CA VAL A 172 -8.31 9.25 8.18
C VAL A 172 -9.09 8.87 6.93
N SER A 173 -8.40 8.71 5.80
CA SER A 173 -9.03 8.39 4.50
C SER A 173 -9.97 7.21 4.58
N PHE A 174 -9.59 6.15 5.29
CA PHE A 174 -10.39 4.94 5.42
C PHE A 174 -11.77 5.21 6.05
N TRP A 175 -11.79 5.98 7.15
CA TRP A 175 -13.05 6.36 7.78
C TRP A 175 -13.85 7.37 6.95
N ALA A 176 -13.17 8.30 6.28
CA ALA A 176 -13.84 9.30 5.45
C ALA A 176 -14.60 8.64 4.29
N SER A 177 -14.02 7.60 3.67
CA SER A 177 -14.59 6.91 2.50
C SER A 177 -15.61 5.82 2.82
N ARG A 178 -15.95 5.58 4.09
CA ARG A 178 -16.79 4.44 4.53
C ARG A 178 -18.20 4.35 3.91
N ASN A 179 -18.68 5.43 3.31
CA ASN A 179 -19.99 5.49 2.65
C ASN A 179 -19.88 5.86 1.16
N ASP A 180 -18.67 6.03 0.65
CA ASP A 180 -18.43 6.36 -0.75
C ASP A 180 -18.60 5.12 -1.63
N TYR A 181 -18.92 5.34 -2.89
CA TYR A 181 -18.93 4.26 -3.87
C TYR A 181 -17.50 3.91 -4.25
N MET A 182 -17.04 2.71 -3.89
CA MET A 182 -15.65 2.26 -4.05
C MET A 182 -15.53 1.03 -4.96
N PRO A 183 -16.00 1.08 -6.22
CA PRO A 183 -16.09 -0.10 -7.10
C PRO A 183 -14.70 -0.65 -7.50
N LEU A 184 -13.66 0.17 -7.46
CA LEU A 184 -12.30 -0.24 -7.78
C LEU A 184 -11.54 -0.85 -6.60
N ALA A 185 -12.08 -0.80 -5.38
CA ALA A 185 -11.51 -1.54 -4.25
C ALA A 185 -11.49 -3.05 -4.56
N LEU A 186 -10.39 -3.73 -4.19
CA LEU A 186 -10.18 -5.13 -4.57
C LEU A 186 -11.35 -6.04 -4.18
N GLY A 187 -11.85 -5.93 -2.95
CA GLY A 187 -12.99 -6.74 -2.52
C GLY A 187 -14.22 -6.55 -3.40
N ASN A 188 -14.54 -5.29 -3.78
CA ASN A 188 -15.68 -5.01 -4.66
C ASN A 188 -15.45 -5.54 -6.07
N GLN A 189 -14.24 -5.40 -6.63
CA GLN A 189 -13.92 -5.95 -7.97
C GLN A 189 -14.08 -7.47 -8.00
N PHE A 190 -13.50 -8.18 -7.02
CA PHE A 190 -13.61 -9.64 -6.95
C PHE A 190 -15.04 -10.12 -6.64
N ARG A 191 -15.74 -9.43 -5.74
CA ARG A 191 -17.16 -9.74 -5.46
C ARG A 191 -18.04 -9.60 -6.69
N ALA A 192 -17.81 -8.59 -7.51
CA ALA A 192 -18.54 -8.40 -8.78
C ALA A 192 -18.31 -9.55 -9.77
N LEU A 193 -17.18 -10.27 -9.67
CA LEU A 193 -16.89 -11.47 -10.45
C LEU A 193 -17.39 -12.77 -9.80
N GLY A 194 -18.11 -12.69 -8.66
CA GLY A 194 -18.67 -13.84 -7.97
C GLY A 194 -17.70 -14.60 -7.07
N TYR A 195 -16.57 -13.99 -6.72
CA TYR A 195 -15.64 -14.55 -5.73
C TYR A 195 -16.22 -14.50 -4.32
N GLN A 196 -15.84 -15.45 -3.48
CA GLN A 196 -15.94 -15.28 -2.04
C GLN A 196 -14.97 -14.16 -1.63
N THR A 197 -15.38 -13.22 -0.76
CA THR A 197 -14.53 -12.10 -0.34
C THR A 197 -14.46 -11.99 1.18
N PRO A 198 -14.04 -13.06 1.89
CA PRO A 198 -13.90 -12.98 3.33
C PRO A 198 -12.70 -12.13 3.75
N ALA A 199 -12.80 -11.48 4.92
CA ALA A 199 -11.70 -10.73 5.49
C ALA A 199 -11.65 -10.89 7.01
N TRP A 200 -10.43 -10.90 7.56
CA TRP A 200 -10.19 -11.07 8.99
C TRP A 200 -9.13 -10.15 9.55
N HIS A 201 -9.31 -9.85 10.83
CA HIS A 201 -8.30 -9.20 11.66
C HIS A 201 -8.32 -9.82 13.05
N ASP A 202 -7.18 -10.23 13.54
CA ASP A 202 -6.99 -10.89 14.84
C ASP A 202 -6.98 -9.91 16.03
N ASN A 203 -7.80 -8.89 15.97
CA ASN A 203 -8.14 -7.97 17.05
C ASN A 203 -9.66 -7.79 17.14
N THR A 204 -10.13 -6.92 18.05
CA THR A 204 -11.56 -6.62 18.15
C THR A 204 -12.10 -6.08 16.82
N TYR A 205 -13.24 -6.60 16.38
CA TYR A 205 -13.81 -6.36 15.06
C TYR A 205 -14.02 -4.87 14.71
N ASN A 206 -14.29 -4.06 15.73
CA ASN A 206 -14.57 -2.63 15.57
C ASN A 206 -13.34 -1.72 15.77
N TYR A 207 -12.14 -2.32 15.97
CA TYR A 207 -10.93 -1.52 16.08
C TYR A 207 -10.62 -0.83 14.75
N TYR A 208 -10.35 0.48 14.79
CA TYR A 208 -10.28 1.37 13.63
C TYR A 208 -11.56 1.39 12.76
N ASN A 209 -12.72 1.01 13.33
CA ASN A 209 -14.01 0.96 12.63
C ASN A 209 -14.02 0.05 11.39
N ARG A 210 -13.27 -1.05 11.42
CA ARG A 210 -13.20 -1.99 10.30
C ARG A 210 -14.54 -2.64 9.99
N ASP A 211 -15.41 -2.77 10.98
CA ASP A 211 -16.82 -3.20 10.84
C ASP A 211 -17.67 -2.30 9.94
N ALA A 212 -17.26 -1.05 9.72
CA ALA A 212 -17.90 -0.13 8.79
C ALA A 212 -17.11 0.02 7.46
N THR A 213 -15.79 0.02 7.53
CA THR A 213 -14.95 0.31 6.36
C THR A 213 -14.77 -0.88 5.42
N HIS A 214 -14.54 -2.09 5.95
CA HIS A 214 -14.29 -3.28 5.13
C HIS A 214 -15.53 -3.76 4.35
N PRO A 215 -16.76 -3.78 4.93
CA PRO A 215 -17.95 -4.10 4.14
C PRO A 215 -18.17 -3.14 2.97
N ASN A 216 -17.85 -1.84 3.12
CA ASN A 216 -17.93 -0.87 2.03
C ASN A 216 -16.96 -1.18 0.88
N LEU A 217 -15.83 -1.82 1.19
CA LEU A 217 -14.85 -2.28 0.18
C LEU A 217 -15.17 -3.66 -0.40
N GLY A 218 -16.32 -4.26 -0.04
CA GLY A 218 -16.79 -5.54 -0.58
C GLY A 218 -16.35 -6.77 0.21
N TYR A 219 -15.97 -6.65 1.46
CA TYR A 219 -15.55 -7.78 2.28
C TYR A 219 -16.60 -8.25 3.27
N ASP A 220 -16.71 -9.57 3.46
CA ASP A 220 -17.41 -10.22 4.57
C ASP A 220 -16.45 -10.26 5.76
N TYR A 221 -16.39 -9.15 6.50
CA TYR A 221 -15.37 -8.90 7.51
C TYR A 221 -15.72 -9.48 8.86
N GLN A 222 -14.75 -10.15 9.48
CA GLN A 222 -14.81 -10.69 10.84
C GLN A 222 -13.54 -10.36 11.64
N GLY A 223 -13.73 -10.10 12.92
CA GLY A 223 -12.68 -9.99 13.93
C GLY A 223 -13.15 -10.59 15.25
N ILE A 224 -12.41 -10.41 16.32
CA ILE A 224 -12.79 -10.90 17.64
C ILE A 224 -14.06 -10.13 18.09
N GLY A 225 -15.11 -10.86 18.36
CA GLY A 225 -16.40 -10.34 18.79
C GLY A 225 -17.51 -10.33 17.74
N ASN A 226 -17.20 -10.61 16.46
CA ASN A 226 -18.22 -10.74 15.40
C ASN A 226 -17.98 -11.94 14.45
N GLY A 227 -17.43 -13.02 14.98
CA GLY A 227 -17.28 -14.27 14.21
C GLY A 227 -15.93 -14.94 14.35
N LEU A 228 -14.85 -14.20 14.63
CA LEU A 228 -13.54 -14.76 14.89
C LEU A 228 -13.36 -15.07 16.39
N THR A 229 -12.83 -16.27 16.69
CA THR A 229 -12.44 -16.69 18.03
C THR A 229 -11.05 -17.31 17.96
N LEU A 230 -10.12 -16.80 18.77
CA LEU A 230 -8.73 -17.28 18.83
C LEU A 230 -8.40 -17.78 20.25
N PRO A 231 -7.68 -18.89 20.40
CA PRO A 231 -7.17 -19.34 21.69
C PRO A 231 -6.36 -18.27 22.42
N SER A 232 -5.46 -17.57 21.72
CA SER A 232 -4.63 -16.50 22.26
C SER A 232 -5.44 -15.33 22.83
N SER A 233 -6.65 -15.07 22.32
CA SER A 233 -7.53 -14.01 22.85
C SER A 233 -8.11 -14.32 24.24
N SER A 234 -7.94 -15.56 24.74
CA SER A 234 -8.50 -16.04 26.01
C SER A 234 -7.56 -15.90 27.20
N GLY A 235 -6.46 -15.13 27.11
CA GLY A 235 -5.60 -14.86 28.28
C GLY A 235 -4.10 -14.98 28.09
N SER A 236 -3.59 -15.21 26.89
CA SER A 236 -2.15 -15.31 26.61
C SER A 236 -1.44 -13.93 26.51
N GLY A 237 -2.16 -12.84 26.67
CA GLY A 237 -1.64 -11.48 26.50
C GLY A 237 -1.80 -10.95 25.07
N TRP A 238 -1.30 -9.76 24.85
CA TRP A 238 -1.34 -9.02 23.59
C TRP A 238 0.07 -8.94 22.95
N PRO A 239 0.23 -8.97 21.63
CA PRO A 239 -0.76 -9.21 20.55
C PRO A 239 -1.21 -10.67 20.43
N TYR A 240 -2.28 -10.91 19.65
CA TYR A 240 -2.77 -12.24 19.36
C TYR A 240 -1.98 -12.89 18.21
N SER A 241 -2.33 -14.13 17.85
CA SER A 241 -1.55 -14.97 16.94
C SER A 241 -2.10 -14.96 15.53
N ASP A 242 -1.30 -14.48 14.58
CA ASP A 242 -1.61 -14.56 13.14
C ASP A 242 -1.79 -16.01 12.67
N LEU A 243 -0.99 -16.95 13.21
CA LEU A 243 -1.13 -18.38 12.92
C LEU A 243 -2.51 -18.90 13.31
N GLU A 244 -2.96 -18.61 14.54
CA GLU A 244 -4.29 -19.03 15.00
C GLU A 244 -5.42 -18.42 14.14
N MET A 245 -5.25 -17.20 13.63
CA MET A 245 -6.21 -16.58 12.72
C MET A 245 -6.32 -17.37 11.42
N LEU A 246 -5.20 -17.74 10.80
CA LEU A 246 -5.21 -18.54 9.59
C LEU A 246 -5.75 -19.97 9.83
N GLU A 247 -5.36 -20.62 10.92
CA GLU A 247 -5.87 -21.92 11.32
C GLU A 247 -7.40 -21.93 11.49
N ALA A 248 -7.94 -20.88 12.09
CA ALA A 248 -9.38 -20.76 12.35
C ALA A 248 -10.22 -20.47 11.10
N THR A 249 -9.61 -19.89 10.05
CA THR A 249 -10.39 -19.27 8.97
C THR A 249 -10.21 -19.90 7.59
N MET A 250 -9.02 -20.41 7.26
CA MET A 250 -8.70 -20.87 5.91
C MET A 250 -9.61 -21.97 5.40
N ASP A 251 -10.02 -22.94 6.24
CA ASP A 251 -10.90 -24.04 5.80
C ASP A 251 -12.23 -23.52 5.22
N SER A 252 -12.76 -22.43 5.75
CA SER A 252 -14.07 -21.92 5.36
C SER A 252 -14.17 -21.60 3.86
N TYR A 253 -13.19 -20.93 3.28
CA TYR A 253 -13.20 -20.54 1.88
C TYR A 253 -12.48 -21.56 0.97
N VAL A 254 -11.44 -22.23 1.47
CA VAL A 254 -10.73 -23.29 0.73
C VAL A 254 -11.64 -24.49 0.47
N ASP A 255 -12.34 -24.97 1.48
CA ASP A 255 -13.26 -26.12 1.31
C ASP A 255 -14.46 -25.75 0.42
N THR A 256 -14.93 -24.49 0.46
CA THR A 256 -15.95 -24.01 -0.47
C THR A 256 -15.43 -24.01 -1.91
N TYR A 257 -14.20 -23.52 -2.15
CA TYR A 257 -13.56 -23.56 -3.47
C TYR A 257 -13.45 -24.99 -3.99
N LEU A 258 -12.95 -25.91 -3.17
CA LEU A 258 -12.77 -27.31 -3.55
C LEU A 258 -14.10 -28.01 -3.84
N ALA A 259 -15.17 -27.67 -3.11
CA ALA A 259 -16.48 -28.27 -3.26
C ALA A 259 -17.28 -27.71 -4.44
N THR A 260 -17.12 -26.42 -4.77
CA THR A 260 -18.00 -25.71 -5.70
C THR A 260 -17.30 -25.13 -6.92
N GLY A 261 -15.98 -24.97 -6.86
CA GLY A 261 -15.19 -24.22 -7.86
C GLY A 261 -15.33 -22.70 -7.72
N GLN A 262 -16.04 -22.18 -6.69
CA GLN A 262 -16.17 -20.74 -6.48
C GLN A 262 -14.83 -20.16 -5.99
N PRO A 263 -14.15 -19.29 -6.76
CA PRO A 263 -12.88 -18.74 -6.35
C PRO A 263 -13.03 -17.79 -5.14
N PHE A 264 -11.92 -17.49 -4.50
CA PHE A 264 -11.88 -16.61 -3.35
C PHE A 264 -10.84 -15.50 -3.50
N HIS A 265 -11.14 -14.35 -2.90
CA HIS A 265 -10.22 -13.29 -2.53
C HIS A 265 -10.29 -13.09 -1.03
N ALA A 266 -9.39 -13.74 -0.28
CA ALA A 266 -9.31 -13.63 1.17
C ALA A 266 -8.36 -12.50 1.58
N TYR A 267 -8.80 -11.64 2.50
CA TYR A 267 -7.97 -10.55 3.04
C TYR A 267 -7.67 -10.77 4.52
N TYR A 268 -6.41 -10.55 4.90
CA TYR A 268 -5.94 -10.65 6.28
C TYR A 268 -5.18 -9.39 6.69
N MET A 269 -5.60 -8.77 7.78
CA MET A 269 -4.79 -7.79 8.51
C MET A 269 -4.22 -8.46 9.76
N THR A 270 -2.91 -8.62 9.82
CA THR A 270 -2.22 -9.29 10.91
C THR A 270 -1.95 -8.35 12.10
N VAL A 271 -1.54 -8.90 13.25
CA VAL A 271 -1.27 -8.11 14.45
C VAL A 271 -0.05 -8.57 15.24
N SER A 272 0.47 -9.78 14.99
CA SER A 272 1.54 -10.34 15.78
C SER A 272 2.84 -9.52 15.78
N GLY A 273 3.07 -8.74 14.71
CA GLY A 273 4.20 -7.81 14.58
C GLY A 273 4.03 -6.49 15.32
N HIS A 274 2.91 -6.23 16.04
CA HIS A 274 2.59 -4.96 16.66
C HIS A 274 3.66 -4.49 17.65
N GLY A 275 3.85 -3.18 17.75
CA GLY A 275 4.88 -2.57 18.57
C GLY A 275 4.80 -2.84 20.07
N GLY A 276 5.82 -2.42 20.81
CA GLY A 276 6.01 -2.74 22.22
C GLY A 276 7.00 -3.90 22.41
N TYR A 277 8.07 -3.88 21.62
CA TYR A 277 9.02 -4.98 21.51
C TYR A 277 9.82 -5.22 22.78
N GLY A 278 9.38 -6.20 23.55
CA GLY A 278 9.95 -6.69 24.79
C GLY A 278 9.33 -8.04 25.16
N TRP A 279 9.82 -8.69 26.21
CA TRP A 279 9.35 -10.02 26.60
C TRP A 279 7.95 -10.05 27.28
N GLY A 280 7.32 -8.87 27.44
CA GLY A 280 5.90 -8.78 27.78
C GLY A 280 4.95 -8.90 26.59
N HIS A 281 5.46 -8.79 25.38
CA HIS A 281 4.75 -8.97 24.12
C HIS A 281 4.48 -10.48 23.90
N ALA A 282 3.22 -10.88 23.75
CA ALA A 282 2.84 -12.29 23.79
C ALA A 282 3.54 -13.14 22.72
N MET A 283 3.56 -12.68 21.46
CA MET A 283 4.19 -13.42 20.36
C MET A 283 5.72 -13.40 20.44
N ALA A 284 6.31 -12.31 20.94
CA ALA A 284 7.74 -12.28 21.23
C ALA A 284 8.12 -13.25 22.35
N ALA A 285 7.33 -13.34 23.41
CA ALA A 285 7.55 -14.32 24.49
C ALA A 285 7.44 -15.77 24.00
N LYS A 286 6.47 -16.06 23.13
CA LYS A 286 6.26 -17.37 22.49
C LYS A 286 7.49 -17.83 21.72
N ASN A 287 8.05 -16.95 20.88
CA ASN A 287 9.13 -17.28 19.96
C ASN A 287 10.53 -16.86 20.45
N ARG A 288 10.64 -16.45 21.73
CA ARG A 288 11.85 -15.93 22.36
C ARG A 288 13.11 -16.76 22.12
N ALA A 289 13.00 -18.07 22.32
CA ALA A 289 14.17 -18.97 22.25
C ALA A 289 14.78 -18.99 20.83
N ALA A 290 13.97 -19.00 19.78
CA ALA A 290 14.42 -19.00 18.40
C ALA A 290 15.09 -17.65 18.03
N ALA A 291 14.47 -16.54 18.40
CA ALA A 291 15.04 -15.21 18.13
C ALA A 291 16.36 -14.97 18.89
N GLN A 292 16.45 -15.39 20.15
CA GLN A 292 17.70 -15.29 20.93
C GLN A 292 18.82 -16.19 20.38
N ALA A 293 18.49 -17.35 19.82
CA ALA A 293 19.46 -18.22 19.16
C ALA A 293 20.00 -17.61 17.87
N ALA A 294 19.13 -16.98 17.07
CA ALA A 294 19.50 -16.34 15.81
C ALA A 294 20.22 -14.99 16.00
N TYR A 295 19.86 -14.23 17.03
CA TYR A 295 20.38 -12.90 17.33
C TYR A 295 20.94 -12.81 18.75
N PRO A 296 21.97 -13.62 19.12
CA PRO A 296 22.42 -13.75 20.53
C PRO A 296 22.99 -12.44 21.12
N ASP A 297 23.59 -11.61 20.29
CA ASP A 297 24.23 -10.36 20.69
C ASP A 297 23.33 -9.12 20.52
N ALA A 298 22.13 -9.29 19.97
CA ALA A 298 21.22 -8.17 19.73
C ALA A 298 20.50 -7.73 21.01
N SER A 299 20.08 -6.47 21.02
CA SER A 299 19.28 -5.89 22.10
C SER A 299 17.92 -6.60 22.24
N THR A 300 17.33 -6.48 23.45
CA THR A 300 15.98 -7.05 23.69
C THR A 300 14.92 -6.54 22.70
N PRO A 301 14.84 -5.24 22.35
CA PRO A 301 13.87 -4.77 21.36
C PRO A 301 14.04 -5.44 19.98
N VAL A 302 15.27 -5.60 19.49
CA VAL A 302 15.52 -6.27 18.20
C VAL A 302 15.15 -7.75 18.29
N GLN A 303 15.61 -8.46 19.33
CA GLN A 303 15.25 -9.86 19.52
C GLN A 303 13.73 -10.07 19.63
N ALA A 304 13.04 -9.18 20.34
CA ALA A 304 11.59 -9.26 20.52
C ALA A 304 10.83 -8.91 19.22
N TYR A 305 11.33 -7.97 18.42
CA TYR A 305 10.79 -7.69 17.10
C TYR A 305 10.89 -8.90 16.17
N VAL A 306 12.06 -9.51 16.10
CA VAL A 306 12.26 -10.73 15.30
C VAL A 306 11.33 -11.84 15.82
N ALA A 307 11.30 -12.09 17.13
CA ALA A 307 10.45 -13.09 17.74
C ALA A 307 8.96 -12.89 17.43
N ALA A 308 8.48 -11.66 17.45
CA ALA A 308 7.10 -11.32 17.11
C ALA A 308 6.77 -11.68 15.64
N ASN A 309 7.70 -11.42 14.72
CA ASN A 309 7.54 -11.70 13.31
C ASN A 309 7.75 -13.20 12.95
N LEU A 310 8.34 -14.02 13.83
CA LEU A 310 8.34 -15.48 13.66
C LEU A 310 6.93 -16.06 13.76
N GLU A 311 5.97 -15.35 14.32
CA GLU A 311 4.57 -15.75 14.29
C GLU A 311 3.97 -15.60 12.90
N LEU A 312 4.32 -14.52 12.19
CA LEU A 312 3.96 -14.33 10.77
C LEU A 312 4.60 -15.42 9.89
N GLU A 313 5.87 -15.75 10.11
CA GLU A 313 6.53 -16.89 9.43
C GLU A 313 5.75 -18.19 9.61
N ALA A 314 5.37 -18.52 10.86
CA ALA A 314 4.60 -19.72 11.15
C ALA A 314 3.21 -19.70 10.47
N ALA A 315 2.55 -18.54 10.44
CA ALA A 315 1.28 -18.34 9.75
C ALA A 315 1.39 -18.58 8.24
N LEU A 316 2.42 -18.02 7.61
CA LEU A 316 2.66 -18.21 6.17
C LEU A 316 3.08 -19.64 5.83
N THR A 317 3.85 -20.29 6.70
CA THR A 317 4.21 -21.70 6.55
C THR A 317 2.95 -22.58 6.57
N TYR A 318 2.08 -22.40 7.57
CA TYR A 318 0.79 -23.10 7.64
C TYR A 318 -0.06 -22.87 6.38
N MET A 319 -0.15 -21.62 5.94
CA MET A 319 -0.92 -21.27 4.74
C MET A 319 -0.38 -21.98 3.50
N LEU A 320 0.92 -21.90 3.25
CA LEU A 320 1.55 -22.49 2.07
C LEU A 320 1.43 -24.01 2.06
N GLU A 321 1.77 -24.66 3.19
CA GLU A 321 1.63 -26.12 3.36
C GLU A 321 0.19 -26.58 3.12
N LYS A 322 -0.79 -25.81 3.59
CA LYS A 322 -2.21 -26.12 3.39
C LYS A 322 -2.61 -26.02 1.92
N LEU A 323 -2.21 -24.96 1.22
CA LEU A 323 -2.48 -24.80 -0.21
C LEU A 323 -1.82 -25.90 -1.04
N GLU A 324 -0.58 -26.27 -0.73
CA GLU A 324 0.14 -27.38 -1.36
C GLU A 324 -0.53 -28.74 -1.07
N ALA A 325 -0.87 -29.02 0.17
CA ALA A 325 -1.54 -30.26 0.57
C ALA A 325 -2.93 -30.42 -0.07
N LYS A 326 -3.63 -29.31 -0.33
CA LYS A 326 -4.93 -29.30 -1.03
C LYS A 326 -4.79 -29.28 -2.57
N GLY A 327 -3.56 -29.13 -3.10
CA GLY A 327 -3.27 -29.11 -4.53
C GLY A 327 -3.74 -27.86 -5.23
N ILE A 328 -3.83 -26.73 -4.53
CA ILE A 328 -4.32 -25.44 -5.08
C ILE A 328 -3.29 -24.31 -4.99
N ALA A 329 -2.04 -24.61 -4.65
CA ALA A 329 -0.97 -23.61 -4.61
C ALA A 329 -0.76 -22.94 -5.99
N ASP A 330 -0.84 -23.74 -7.07
CA ASP A 330 -0.73 -23.23 -8.45
C ASP A 330 -1.93 -22.36 -8.88
N ASP A 331 -3.06 -22.51 -8.20
CA ASP A 331 -4.29 -21.75 -8.47
C ASP A 331 -4.50 -20.59 -7.50
N THR A 332 -3.52 -20.32 -6.63
CA THR A 332 -3.65 -19.30 -5.59
C THR A 332 -2.47 -18.33 -5.64
N VAL A 333 -2.78 -17.06 -5.77
CA VAL A 333 -1.83 -15.95 -5.64
C VAL A 333 -1.76 -15.53 -4.18
N ILE A 334 -0.53 -15.39 -3.66
CA ILE A 334 -0.25 -14.81 -2.35
C ILE A 334 0.36 -13.43 -2.57
N CYS A 335 -0.28 -12.39 -2.02
CA CYS A 335 0.26 -11.04 -1.99
C CYS A 335 0.35 -10.56 -0.54
N LEU A 336 1.54 -10.11 -0.13
CA LEU A 336 1.76 -9.55 1.21
C LEU A 336 2.60 -8.28 1.13
N SER A 337 2.15 -7.25 1.84
CA SER A 337 2.93 -6.05 2.13
C SER A 337 2.81 -5.69 3.60
N ALA A 338 3.69 -4.82 4.11
CA ALA A 338 3.50 -4.23 5.43
C ALA A 338 2.39 -3.16 5.38
N ASP A 339 1.80 -2.85 6.55
CA ASP A 339 0.98 -1.64 6.75
C ASP A 339 1.86 -0.38 6.86
N HIS A 340 2.99 -0.49 7.54
CA HIS A 340 4.03 0.54 7.67
C HIS A 340 5.38 -0.10 8.02
N TYR A 341 6.47 0.64 7.89
CA TYR A 341 7.77 0.21 8.42
C TYR A 341 7.73 0.17 9.98
N PRO A 342 8.60 -0.61 10.64
CA PRO A 342 8.57 -0.79 12.10
C PRO A 342 9.08 0.45 12.87
N TYR A 343 8.39 1.59 12.76
CA TYR A 343 8.79 2.87 13.38
C TYR A 343 8.88 2.81 14.90
N VAL A 344 8.18 1.85 15.52
CA VAL A 344 8.20 1.67 17.00
C VAL A 344 9.51 1.05 17.49
N LEU A 345 10.39 0.60 16.59
CA LEU A 345 11.78 0.24 16.94
C LEU A 345 12.65 1.46 17.26
N ALA A 346 12.18 2.70 17.02
CA ALA A 346 12.85 3.91 17.47
C ALA A 346 12.26 4.37 18.80
N GLU A 347 13.12 4.54 19.81
CA GLU A 347 12.81 5.18 21.08
C GLU A 347 13.40 6.60 21.10
N ALA A 348 13.12 7.38 22.16
CA ALA A 348 13.54 8.78 22.24
C ALA A 348 15.06 8.99 22.06
N ASP A 349 15.88 8.05 22.55
CA ASP A 349 17.34 8.16 22.58
C ASP A 349 18.05 7.04 21.77
N VAL A 350 17.32 6.03 21.29
CA VAL A 350 17.90 4.86 20.62
C VAL A 350 17.04 4.45 19.43
N ASP A 351 17.65 4.35 18.26
CA ASP A 351 17.04 3.79 17.06
C ASP A 351 17.50 2.34 16.87
N TYR A 352 16.73 1.41 17.40
CA TYR A 352 17.01 -0.02 17.27
C TYR A 352 16.91 -0.55 15.82
N TYR A 353 16.32 0.23 14.92
CA TYR A 353 16.29 -0.11 13.50
C TYR A 353 17.70 -0.09 12.89
N VAL A 354 18.58 0.78 13.41
CA VAL A 354 20.02 0.80 13.05
C VAL A 354 20.67 -0.56 13.36
N GLU A 355 20.38 -1.11 14.53
CA GLU A 355 20.91 -2.41 14.96
C GLU A 355 20.36 -3.55 14.09
N LEU A 356 19.03 -3.56 13.84
CA LEU A 356 18.38 -4.57 13.01
C LEU A 356 18.93 -4.59 11.57
N THR A 357 19.18 -3.42 10.99
CA THR A 357 19.64 -3.30 9.59
C THR A 357 21.13 -3.35 9.43
N GLY A 358 21.90 -3.20 10.51
CA GLY A 358 23.37 -3.04 10.49
C GLY A 358 23.83 -1.75 9.81
N ARG A 359 22.93 -0.77 9.60
CA ARG A 359 23.20 0.52 8.96
C ARG A 359 23.43 1.60 10.01
N GLN A 360 24.20 2.62 9.63
CA GLN A 360 24.40 3.81 10.45
C GLN A 360 23.52 4.96 9.94
N ASP A 361 23.01 5.80 10.82
CA ASP A 361 22.18 7.00 10.53
C ASP A 361 20.87 6.73 9.78
N THR A 362 20.17 5.65 10.15
CA THR A 362 18.89 5.30 9.51
C THR A 362 17.77 6.30 9.81
N GLU A 363 17.91 7.17 10.83
CA GLU A 363 16.89 8.17 11.18
C GLU A 363 16.62 9.17 10.02
N LEU A 364 17.59 9.33 9.12
CA LEU A 364 17.52 10.25 7.98
C LEU A 364 17.47 9.57 6.64
N ASP A 365 17.72 8.27 6.60
CA ASP A 365 17.90 7.50 5.40
C ASP A 365 16.55 6.97 4.91
N THR A 366 16.25 7.19 3.63
CA THR A 366 15.08 6.59 2.97
C THR A 366 15.13 5.07 2.95
N SER A 367 16.30 4.45 3.18
CA SER A 367 16.45 3.00 3.24
C SER A 367 15.65 2.33 4.36
N ARG A 368 15.29 3.04 5.44
CA ARG A 368 14.40 2.51 6.48
C ARG A 368 13.02 2.15 5.97
N TYR A 369 12.58 2.81 4.89
CA TYR A 369 11.30 2.53 4.23
C TYR A 369 11.40 1.39 3.21
N ARG A 370 12.61 0.90 2.90
CA ARG A 370 12.78 -0.28 2.07
C ARG A 370 12.10 -1.46 2.71
N ASN A 371 11.29 -2.16 1.92
CA ASN A 371 10.50 -3.29 2.39
C ASN A 371 10.44 -4.37 1.31
N ALA A 372 9.78 -5.48 1.59
CA ALA A 372 9.49 -6.51 0.62
C ALA A 372 7.99 -6.48 0.27
N LEU A 373 7.70 -6.65 -1.00
CA LEU A 373 6.39 -7.04 -1.52
C LEU A 373 6.49 -8.51 -1.92
N ILE A 374 5.67 -9.35 -1.31
CA ILE A 374 5.45 -10.71 -1.77
C ILE A 374 4.33 -10.68 -2.81
N LEU A 375 4.59 -11.22 -3.98
CA LEU A 375 3.62 -11.45 -5.04
C LEU A 375 3.99 -12.77 -5.73
N TRP A 376 3.42 -13.85 -5.25
CA TRP A 376 3.79 -15.21 -5.57
C TRP A 376 2.59 -16.06 -5.98
N CYS A 377 2.81 -17.03 -6.85
CA CYS A 377 1.86 -18.08 -7.19
C CYS A 377 2.64 -19.37 -7.49
N GLY A 378 2.16 -20.51 -7.02
CA GLY A 378 2.83 -21.80 -7.27
C GLY A 378 3.03 -22.16 -8.73
N SER A 379 2.23 -21.57 -9.64
CA SER A 379 2.37 -21.76 -11.09
C SER A 379 3.51 -20.95 -11.73
N MET A 380 4.22 -20.11 -10.99
CA MET A 380 5.37 -19.36 -11.51
C MET A 380 6.62 -20.24 -11.46
N GLU A 381 7.20 -20.54 -12.64
CA GLU A 381 8.37 -21.40 -12.74
C GLU A 381 9.69 -20.66 -12.44
N GLU A 382 9.74 -19.37 -12.77
CA GLU A 382 10.93 -18.52 -12.60
C GLU A 382 10.55 -17.18 -11.97
N PRO A 383 11.43 -16.59 -11.15
CA PRO A 383 11.17 -15.29 -10.56
C PRO A 383 11.25 -14.18 -11.61
N VAL A 384 10.37 -13.18 -11.48
CA VAL A 384 10.35 -11.97 -12.31
C VAL A 384 10.86 -10.79 -11.50
N THR A 385 12.00 -10.23 -11.88
CA THR A 385 12.57 -9.08 -11.18
C THR A 385 11.89 -7.77 -11.61
N VAL A 386 11.48 -6.97 -10.62
CA VAL A 386 10.86 -5.65 -10.79
C VAL A 386 11.71 -4.60 -10.10
N ASP A 387 12.39 -3.76 -10.88
CA ASP A 387 13.36 -2.76 -10.36
C ASP A 387 12.76 -1.36 -10.19
N ILE A 388 11.53 -1.15 -10.66
CA ILE A 388 10.87 0.16 -10.57
C ILE A 388 10.56 0.50 -9.10
N PRO A 389 10.79 1.75 -8.66
CA PRO A 389 10.36 2.19 -7.34
C PRO A 389 8.85 2.11 -7.21
N CYS A 390 8.38 1.40 -6.20
CA CYS A 390 6.96 1.14 -5.96
C CYS A 390 6.63 1.09 -4.46
N SER A 391 5.34 1.18 -4.14
CA SER A 391 4.84 1.18 -2.76
C SER A 391 3.43 0.58 -2.66
N ALA A 392 2.84 0.57 -1.48
CA ALA A 392 1.54 -0.05 -1.21
C ALA A 392 0.41 0.42 -2.14
N VAL A 393 0.41 1.68 -2.61
CA VAL A 393 -0.63 2.19 -3.53
C VAL A 393 -0.59 1.53 -4.91
N ASP A 394 0.53 0.91 -5.27
CA ASP A 394 0.75 0.27 -6.57
C ASP A 394 0.24 -1.18 -6.59
N ILE A 395 -0.10 -1.75 -5.42
CA ILE A 395 -0.55 -3.15 -5.29
C ILE A 395 -1.89 -3.36 -6.02
N LEU A 396 -2.88 -2.52 -5.75
CA LEU A 396 -4.20 -2.66 -6.36
C LEU A 396 -4.14 -2.60 -7.90
N PRO A 397 -3.55 -1.58 -8.55
CA PRO A 397 -3.49 -1.55 -10.02
C PRO A 397 -2.68 -2.71 -10.61
N THR A 398 -1.61 -3.16 -9.93
CA THR A 398 -0.83 -4.33 -10.35
C THR A 398 -1.65 -5.61 -10.29
N LEU A 399 -2.33 -5.87 -9.18
CA LEU A 399 -3.22 -7.02 -9.05
C LEU A 399 -4.39 -6.94 -10.04
N SER A 400 -4.96 -5.75 -10.26
CA SER A 400 -6.04 -5.57 -11.24
C SER A 400 -5.57 -5.93 -12.66
N ASN A 401 -4.36 -5.52 -13.05
CA ASN A 401 -3.78 -5.92 -14.33
C ASN A 401 -3.49 -7.43 -14.42
N LEU A 402 -2.86 -8.00 -13.38
CA LEU A 402 -2.53 -9.43 -13.33
C LEU A 402 -3.77 -10.33 -13.36
N PHE A 403 -4.85 -9.93 -12.72
CA PHE A 403 -6.12 -10.68 -12.74
C PHE A 403 -7.02 -10.32 -13.92
N GLY A 404 -6.61 -9.38 -14.79
CA GLY A 404 -7.43 -8.95 -15.93
C GLY A 404 -8.74 -8.27 -15.50
N LEU A 405 -8.75 -7.61 -14.34
CA LEU A 405 -9.92 -6.90 -13.83
C LEU A 405 -10.15 -5.61 -14.63
N PRO A 406 -11.40 -5.25 -14.90
CA PRO A 406 -11.70 -4.00 -15.59
C PRO A 406 -11.49 -2.80 -14.65
N TYR A 407 -10.53 -1.92 -14.97
CA TYR A 407 -10.28 -0.71 -14.21
C TYR A 407 -9.72 0.41 -15.09
N ASP A 408 -9.80 1.63 -14.60
CA ASP A 408 -9.15 2.79 -15.21
C ASP A 408 -8.03 3.28 -14.30
N SER A 409 -6.80 3.08 -14.73
CA SER A 409 -5.61 3.42 -13.96
C SER A 409 -5.46 4.93 -13.69
N ARG A 410 -6.13 5.78 -14.50
CA ARG A 410 -6.21 7.23 -14.26
C ARG A 410 -6.98 7.58 -13.00
N LEU A 411 -7.82 6.68 -12.51
CA LEU A 411 -8.65 6.85 -11.31
C LEU A 411 -7.96 6.41 -10.00
N LEU A 412 -6.71 5.97 -10.05
CA LEU A 412 -5.93 5.49 -8.90
C LEU A 412 -4.72 6.41 -8.64
N SER A 413 -4.20 6.42 -7.42
CA SER A 413 -2.93 7.09 -7.11
C SER A 413 -1.72 6.28 -7.54
N GLY A 414 -1.81 4.97 -7.37
CA GLY A 414 -0.78 4.00 -7.74
C GLY A 414 -0.83 3.61 -9.23
N ARG A 415 0.06 2.71 -9.61
CA ARG A 415 0.28 2.24 -10.98
C ARG A 415 0.59 0.76 -11.01
N ASP A 416 0.37 0.13 -12.16
CA ASP A 416 0.89 -1.21 -12.41
C ASP A 416 2.44 -1.18 -12.45
N ILE A 417 3.07 -1.93 -11.54
CA ILE A 417 4.55 -2.00 -11.45
C ILE A 417 5.17 -2.80 -12.60
N LEU A 418 4.36 -3.48 -13.38
CA LEU A 418 4.79 -4.30 -14.52
C LEU A 418 4.69 -3.54 -15.85
N ASP A 419 4.20 -2.31 -15.84
CA ASP A 419 4.18 -1.43 -17.00
C ASP A 419 5.59 -0.89 -17.29
N ASP A 420 6.24 -1.42 -18.32
CA ASP A 420 7.60 -1.06 -18.73
C ASP A 420 7.72 0.33 -19.36
N SER A 421 6.60 0.96 -19.73
CA SER A 421 6.60 2.33 -20.28
C SER A 421 7.13 3.37 -19.30
N TYR A 422 7.16 3.05 -17.99
CA TYR A 422 7.73 3.91 -16.94
C TYR A 422 9.25 3.81 -16.80
N ASN A 423 9.89 2.81 -17.36
CA ASN A 423 11.36 2.65 -17.31
C ASN A 423 12.11 3.68 -18.18
N ALA A 424 11.40 4.38 -19.05
CA ALA A 424 12.00 5.51 -19.77
C ALA A 424 12.19 6.69 -18.80
N ALA A 425 13.40 7.21 -18.73
CA ALA A 425 13.77 8.41 -17.97
C ALA A 425 13.11 9.72 -18.49
N SER A 426 11.91 9.61 -19.08
CA SER A 426 11.21 10.75 -19.64
C SER A 426 10.45 11.48 -18.53
N ALA A 427 10.76 12.77 -18.41
CA ALA A 427 10.14 13.75 -17.52
C ALA A 427 8.67 14.04 -17.84
N SER A 428 7.99 13.25 -18.66
CA SER A 428 6.60 13.47 -19.04
C SER A 428 5.64 12.72 -18.11
N GLY A 429 4.95 13.43 -17.24
CA GLY A 429 3.65 13.14 -16.62
C GLY A 429 3.38 11.82 -15.89
N SER A 430 4.16 10.79 -16.13
CA SER A 430 3.93 9.41 -15.71
C SER A 430 5.10 8.81 -14.93
N ILE A 431 5.72 9.61 -14.07
CA ILE A 431 6.91 9.16 -13.32
C ILE A 431 6.46 8.21 -12.20
N PRO A 432 7.04 7.00 -12.10
CA PRO A 432 6.94 6.18 -10.90
C PRO A 432 7.49 6.99 -9.72
N LEU A 433 6.60 7.43 -8.85
CA LEU A 433 6.95 8.28 -7.72
C LEU A 433 6.47 7.64 -6.44
N VAL A 434 7.41 7.17 -5.64
CA VAL A 434 7.16 6.76 -4.26
C VAL A 434 7.34 7.97 -3.36
N ILE A 435 6.29 8.33 -2.63
CA ILE A 435 6.31 9.43 -1.67
C ILE A 435 6.54 8.85 -0.27
N LEU A 436 7.55 9.38 0.42
CA LEU A 436 7.97 8.95 1.75
C LEU A 436 7.79 10.12 2.73
N PRO A 437 6.62 10.23 3.39
CA PRO A 437 6.35 11.30 4.34
C PRO A 437 7.30 11.22 5.54
N THR A 438 7.91 12.35 5.90
CA THR A 438 8.79 12.48 7.06
C THR A 438 8.38 13.68 7.91
N ALA A 439 8.89 13.80 9.13
CA ALA A 439 8.61 14.93 10.01
C ALA A 439 9.03 16.30 9.43
N VAL A 440 9.92 16.33 8.43
CA VAL A 440 10.46 17.57 7.84
C VAL A 440 10.00 17.85 6.40
N GLY A 441 9.15 16.99 5.85
CA GLY A 441 8.66 17.08 4.48
C GLY A 441 8.56 15.72 3.83
N ASN A 442 8.44 15.67 2.52
CA ASN A 442 8.40 14.41 1.78
C ASN A 442 9.78 14.11 1.19
N SER A 443 10.38 13.00 1.60
CA SER A 443 11.38 12.30 0.81
C SER A 443 10.67 11.53 -0.29
N TRP A 444 11.38 11.11 -1.34
CA TRP A 444 10.77 10.38 -2.42
C TRP A 444 11.79 9.58 -3.22
N ALA A 445 11.31 8.57 -3.92
CA ALA A 445 12.10 7.77 -4.85
C ALA A 445 11.43 7.72 -6.22
N THR A 446 12.25 7.78 -7.28
CA THR A 446 11.86 7.59 -8.68
C THR A 446 12.89 6.68 -9.36
N ALA A 447 12.65 6.26 -10.60
CA ALA A 447 13.65 5.55 -11.38
C ALA A 447 14.95 6.37 -11.60
N ALA A 448 14.86 7.69 -11.51
CA ALA A 448 16.04 8.58 -11.69
C ALA A 448 16.89 8.72 -10.41
N GLY A 449 16.38 8.35 -9.24
CA GLY A 449 17.12 8.45 -7.99
C GLY A 449 16.23 8.72 -6.78
N VAL A 450 16.87 9.06 -5.66
CA VAL A 450 16.21 9.25 -4.36
C VAL A 450 16.49 10.65 -3.82
N TYR A 451 15.44 11.31 -3.33
CA TYR A 451 15.55 12.61 -2.66
C TYR A 451 15.25 12.48 -1.17
N GLU A 452 16.11 13.07 -0.36
CA GLU A 452 15.95 13.13 1.08
C GLU A 452 15.57 14.54 1.54
N ALA A 453 14.38 14.65 2.16
CA ALA A 453 13.83 15.94 2.56
C ALA A 453 14.64 16.64 3.64
N ARG A 454 15.27 15.88 4.58
CA ARG A 454 16.04 16.48 5.69
C ARG A 454 17.35 17.09 5.21
N SER A 455 18.12 16.36 4.44
CA SER A 455 19.38 16.85 3.87
C SER A 455 19.17 17.76 2.65
N ARG A 456 17.96 17.72 2.05
CA ARG A 456 17.62 18.33 0.75
C ARG A 456 18.55 17.88 -0.37
N THR A 457 18.96 16.61 -0.33
CA THR A 457 19.90 16.04 -1.27
C THR A 457 19.18 15.06 -2.19
N PHE A 458 19.40 15.20 -3.49
CA PHE A 458 19.00 14.21 -4.48
C PHE A 458 20.23 13.38 -4.87
N THR A 459 20.11 12.07 -4.73
CA THR A 459 21.12 11.10 -5.15
C THR A 459 20.62 10.42 -6.42
N PRO A 460 21.20 10.72 -7.60
CA PRO A 460 20.79 10.10 -8.85
C PRO A 460 21.11 8.60 -8.86
N ALA A 461 20.30 7.83 -9.57
CA ALA A 461 20.59 6.42 -9.84
C ALA A 461 21.88 6.29 -10.70
N PRO A 462 22.59 5.17 -10.61
CA PRO A 462 23.84 4.98 -11.36
C PRO A 462 23.66 5.23 -12.86
N GLY A 463 24.47 6.15 -13.40
CA GLY A 463 24.46 6.50 -14.82
C GLY A 463 23.31 7.42 -15.26
N VAL A 464 22.45 7.87 -14.34
CA VAL A 464 21.33 8.76 -14.65
C VAL A 464 21.74 10.22 -14.45
N THR A 465 21.39 11.07 -15.41
CA THR A 465 21.51 12.53 -15.33
C THR A 465 20.12 13.14 -15.45
N VAL A 466 19.77 14.05 -14.56
CA VAL A 466 18.45 14.71 -14.54
C VAL A 466 18.60 16.20 -14.93
N ALA A 467 17.48 16.82 -15.34
CA ALA A 467 17.41 18.25 -15.58
C ALA A 467 17.66 19.04 -14.29
N GLU A 468 18.10 20.28 -14.38
CA GLU A 468 18.42 21.15 -13.24
C GLU A 468 17.21 21.40 -12.34
N ASP A 469 16.01 21.46 -12.91
CA ASP A 469 14.72 21.68 -12.23
C ASP A 469 13.99 20.38 -11.84
N TYR A 470 14.60 19.22 -12.04
CA TYR A 470 13.96 17.91 -11.79
C TYR A 470 13.42 17.77 -10.36
N VAL A 471 14.23 18.11 -9.36
CA VAL A 471 13.85 18.01 -7.94
C VAL A 471 12.68 18.95 -7.62
N ASP A 472 12.74 20.18 -8.13
CA ASP A 472 11.67 21.15 -7.91
C ASP A 472 10.36 20.71 -8.59
N SER A 473 10.45 20.12 -9.78
CA SER A 473 9.32 19.56 -10.52
C SER A 473 8.64 18.42 -9.76
N ILE A 474 9.41 17.46 -9.21
CA ILE A 474 8.86 16.37 -8.40
C ILE A 474 8.25 16.90 -7.10
N ASN A 475 8.94 17.81 -6.40
CA ASN A 475 8.42 18.43 -5.18
C ASN A 475 7.12 19.21 -5.42
N ALA A 476 6.94 19.82 -6.59
CA ALA A 476 5.71 20.50 -6.97
C ALA A 476 4.55 19.51 -7.30
N LEU A 477 4.88 18.32 -7.77
CA LEU A 477 3.89 17.29 -8.10
C LEU A 477 3.25 16.63 -6.87
N ILE A 478 4.00 16.48 -5.77
CA ILE A 478 3.55 15.75 -4.57
C ILE A 478 2.26 16.33 -3.95
N PRO A 479 2.12 17.64 -3.71
CA PRO A 479 0.88 18.23 -3.21
C PRO A 479 -0.33 17.96 -4.12
N THR A 480 -0.12 17.95 -5.42
CA THR A 480 -1.17 17.63 -6.40
C THR A 480 -1.66 16.20 -6.25
N LYS A 481 -0.76 15.22 -6.03
CA LYS A 481 -1.14 13.82 -5.81
C LYS A 481 -1.97 13.64 -4.54
N TYR A 482 -1.62 14.31 -3.44
CA TYR A 482 -2.42 14.30 -2.22
C TYR A 482 -3.78 15.00 -2.40
N THR A 483 -3.79 16.15 -3.08
CA THR A 483 -5.04 16.85 -3.40
C THR A 483 -5.96 15.99 -4.24
N TYR A 484 -5.42 15.31 -5.25
CA TYR A 484 -6.17 14.38 -6.07
C TYR A 484 -6.81 13.27 -5.19
N ALA A 485 -6.02 12.56 -4.38
CA ALA A 485 -6.54 11.50 -3.51
C ALA A 485 -7.61 12.01 -2.53
N LYS A 486 -7.42 13.22 -1.98
CA LYS A 486 -8.40 13.87 -1.11
C LYS A 486 -9.71 14.12 -1.85
N LEU A 487 -9.66 14.68 -3.05
CA LEU A 487 -10.85 15.02 -3.84
C LEU A 487 -11.59 13.79 -4.33
N MET A 488 -10.89 12.68 -4.62
CA MET A 488 -11.52 11.41 -4.97
C MET A 488 -12.54 10.97 -3.91
N ILE A 489 -12.18 11.15 -2.63
CA ILE A 489 -13.04 10.81 -1.49
C ILE A 489 -14.05 11.92 -1.19
N GLN A 490 -13.61 13.19 -1.06
CA GLN A 490 -14.51 14.29 -0.71
C GLN A 490 -15.67 14.48 -1.69
N CYS A 491 -15.47 14.16 -2.95
CA CYS A 491 -16.47 14.29 -4.00
C CYS A 491 -17.22 12.98 -4.32
N ASP A 492 -16.93 11.88 -3.59
CA ASP A 492 -17.39 10.53 -3.97
C ASP A 492 -17.24 10.32 -5.49
N TYR A 493 -16.00 10.57 -5.98
CA TYR A 493 -15.76 10.75 -7.42
C TYR A 493 -16.08 9.51 -8.25
N TYR A 494 -15.87 8.31 -7.69
CA TYR A 494 -16.22 7.08 -8.37
C TYR A 494 -17.72 6.97 -8.65
N ARG A 495 -18.58 7.44 -7.75
CA ARG A 495 -20.04 7.50 -7.98
C ARG A 495 -20.37 8.39 -9.17
N THR A 496 -19.67 9.52 -9.28
CA THR A 496 -19.87 10.46 -10.39
C THR A 496 -19.50 9.87 -11.76
N VAL A 497 -18.39 9.10 -11.83
CA VAL A 497 -17.81 8.69 -13.13
C VAL A 497 -18.08 7.23 -13.50
N LEU A 498 -18.36 6.36 -12.53
CA LEU A 498 -18.61 4.93 -12.77
C LEU A 498 -20.10 4.55 -12.59
N GLY A 499 -20.97 5.54 -12.29
CA GLY A 499 -22.41 5.36 -12.27
C GLY A 499 -22.88 4.35 -11.23
N GLY A 500 -22.66 4.63 -9.94
CA GLY A 500 -23.40 3.93 -8.90
C GLY A 500 -24.85 4.40 -8.96
N ASP A 501 -25.73 3.59 -9.52
CA ASP A 501 -27.18 3.83 -9.39
C ASP A 501 -27.57 3.73 -7.92
N ASP A 502 -28.36 4.70 -7.44
CA ASP A 502 -28.98 4.74 -6.10
C ASP A 502 -29.91 3.55 -5.85
#